data_feb756709e5076f9de3eae7171e5f35e
#
_entry.id   feb756709e5076f9de3eae7171e5f35e
#
_cell.length_a   1.000
_cell.length_b   1.000
_cell.length_c   1.000
_cell.angle_alpha   90.00
_cell.angle_beta   90.00
_cell.angle_gamma   90.00
#
_symmetry.space_group_name_H-M   'P 1'
#
loop_
_entity.id
_entity.type
_entity.pdbx_description
1 polymer ?
#
loop_
_entity_poly.entity_id
_entity_poly.type
_entity_poly.pdbx_seq_one_letter_code
_entity_poly.pdbx_strand_id
1 'polypeptide(L)'
;MSKPKFRYFTNPNEEEFYEVSAAIDANDGYCCCAVECNEDTKCMCKDFRESEVSGFCHCRRYYKVRQNETIGILVDITDEAGADAFQTWFGRLSQEDFIVIPIIHNQYDLTHSADQHYDVSKVAITRCDAIFVINIEHENEIFMTEMTQWAEDLGKKIIYRDGLKNEA
;
A
#
# COMPACT_ATOMS: atom_id res chain seq x y z
N MET A 1 -27.42 -0.57 7.65
CA MET A 1 -26.19 -0.84 6.89
C MET A 1 -25.13 -1.30 7.89
N SER A 2 -24.46 -2.43 7.64
CA SER A 2 -23.35 -2.89 8.49
C SER A 2 -22.19 -1.90 8.39
N LYS A 3 -21.50 -1.68 9.51
CA LYS A 3 -20.27 -0.85 9.48
C LYS A 3 -19.24 -1.47 8.53
N PRO A 4 -18.49 -0.67 7.77
CA PRO A 4 -17.45 -1.19 6.91
C PRO A 4 -16.40 -1.92 7.77
N LYS A 5 -15.95 -3.07 7.29
CA LYS A 5 -14.86 -3.80 7.90
C LYS A 5 -13.54 -3.27 7.38
N PHE A 6 -12.52 -3.18 8.23
CA PHE A 6 -11.18 -2.74 7.87
C PHE A 6 -10.15 -3.79 8.22
N ARG A 7 -9.14 -3.91 7.38
CA ARG A 7 -7.88 -4.57 7.71
C ARG A 7 -6.85 -3.53 8.11
N TYR A 8 -6.03 -3.87 9.08
CA TYR A 8 -5.01 -3.00 9.65
C TYR A 8 -3.64 -3.58 9.37
N PHE A 9 -2.72 -2.72 8.94
CA PHE A 9 -1.36 -3.07 8.60
C PHE A 9 -0.39 -2.12 9.29
N THR A 10 0.84 -2.57 9.49
CA THR A 10 1.95 -1.69 9.90
C THR A 10 2.38 -0.81 8.73
N ASN A 11 2.97 0.34 9.04
CA ASN A 11 3.56 1.19 7.99
C ASN A 11 4.60 0.38 7.21
N PRO A 12 4.52 0.32 5.87
CA PRO A 12 5.50 -0.39 5.05
C PRO A 12 6.88 0.25 5.04
N ASN A 13 7.00 1.53 5.35
CA ASN A 13 8.28 2.19 5.60
C ASN A 13 8.78 1.78 6.99
N GLU A 14 9.75 0.86 7.02
CA GLU A 14 10.29 0.31 8.26
C GLU A 14 10.95 1.36 9.14
N GLU A 15 11.71 2.29 8.56
CA GLU A 15 12.38 3.36 9.31
C GLU A 15 11.36 4.22 10.04
N GLU A 16 10.34 4.70 9.33
CA GLU A 16 9.24 5.49 9.92
C GLU A 16 8.46 4.67 10.96
N PHE A 17 8.21 3.38 10.70
CA PHE A 17 7.55 2.49 11.64
C PHE A 17 8.33 2.35 12.95
N TYR A 18 9.65 2.11 12.89
CA TYR A 18 10.48 1.96 14.07
C TYR A 18 10.65 3.27 14.85
N GLU A 19 10.84 4.40 14.16
CA GLU A 19 10.91 5.72 14.80
C GLU A 19 9.63 6.04 15.58
N VAL A 20 8.48 5.86 14.94
CA VAL A 20 7.18 6.12 15.57
C VAL A 20 6.91 5.12 16.70
N SER A 21 7.32 3.85 16.53
CA SER A 21 7.16 2.84 17.58
C SER A 21 7.96 3.19 18.81
N ALA A 22 9.23 3.60 18.66
CA ALA A 22 10.06 4.05 19.75
C ALA A 22 9.47 5.29 20.48
N ALA A 23 8.90 6.22 19.73
CA ALA A 23 8.23 7.39 20.31
C ALA A 23 6.97 7.02 21.11
N ILE A 24 6.21 6.01 20.67
CA ILE A 24 5.03 5.50 21.39
C ILE A 24 5.46 4.74 22.65
N ASP A 25 6.50 3.93 22.57
CA ASP A 25 7.03 3.18 23.70
C ASP A 25 7.59 4.14 24.79
N ALA A 26 8.27 5.21 24.36
CA ALA A 26 8.73 6.28 25.26
C ALA A 26 7.58 7.09 25.89
N ASN A 27 6.38 7.00 25.33
CA ASN A 27 5.15 7.64 25.83
C ASN A 27 4.16 6.63 26.44
N ASP A 28 4.67 5.60 27.10
CA ASP A 28 3.90 4.56 27.80
C ASP A 28 2.81 3.89 26.94
N GLY A 29 3.05 3.77 25.64
CA GLY A 29 2.12 3.16 24.68
C GLY A 29 1.00 4.09 24.19
N TYR A 30 1.03 5.36 24.53
CA TYR A 30 0.09 6.35 24.01
C TYR A 30 0.58 6.95 22.69
N CYS A 31 -0.36 7.36 21.87
CA CYS A 31 -0.05 7.96 20.57
C CYS A 31 0.82 9.21 20.75
N CYS A 32 1.97 9.27 20.06
CA CYS A 32 2.88 10.41 20.12
C CYS A 32 2.27 11.72 19.57
N CYS A 33 1.13 11.63 18.84
CA CYS A 33 0.39 12.79 18.33
C CYS A 33 -0.72 13.27 19.29
N ALA A 34 -0.96 12.56 20.39
CA ALA A 34 -2.03 12.90 21.32
C ALA A 34 -1.59 14.01 22.28
N VAL A 35 -2.50 14.95 22.53
CA VAL A 35 -2.29 16.03 23.51
C VAL A 35 -2.52 15.51 24.93
N GLU A 36 -3.42 14.54 25.08
CA GLU A 36 -3.76 13.94 26.37
C GLU A 36 -3.55 12.42 26.31
N CYS A 37 -2.96 11.85 27.35
CA CYS A 37 -2.80 10.40 27.51
C CYS A 37 -4.01 9.83 28.26
N ASN A 38 -4.86 9.13 27.52
CA ASN A 38 -6.04 8.43 28.04
C ASN A 38 -6.35 7.18 27.21
N GLU A 39 -7.35 6.39 27.61
CA GLU A 39 -7.69 5.14 26.91
C GLU A 39 -8.04 5.32 25.44
N ASP A 40 -8.58 6.48 25.03
CA ASP A 40 -8.91 6.77 23.65
C ASP A 40 -7.66 7.07 22.79
N THR A 41 -6.57 7.51 23.41
CA THR A 41 -5.30 7.86 22.77
C THR A 41 -4.25 6.77 22.86
N LYS A 42 -4.54 5.66 23.54
CA LYS A 42 -3.68 4.48 23.54
C LYS A 42 -3.51 3.94 22.12
N CYS A 43 -2.31 3.53 21.76
CA CYS A 43 -2.03 3.02 20.40
C CYS A 43 -2.64 1.60 20.26
N MET A 44 -3.47 1.41 19.34
CA MET A 44 -4.04 2.09 18.18
C MET A 44 -5.21 3.00 18.62
N CYS A 45 -5.09 4.32 18.47
CA CYS A 45 -6.03 5.28 19.02
C CYS A 45 -7.46 5.12 18.49
N LYS A 46 -8.43 5.57 19.27
CA LYS A 46 -9.86 5.44 18.98
C LYS A 46 -10.24 6.10 17.65
N ASP A 47 -9.77 7.32 17.42
CA ASP A 47 -10.07 8.07 16.21
C ASP A 47 -9.69 7.29 14.95
N PHE A 48 -8.53 6.62 14.94
CA PHE A 48 -8.14 5.79 13.84
C PHE A 48 -8.98 4.50 13.74
N ARG A 49 -9.27 3.84 14.86
CA ARG A 49 -10.09 2.61 14.85
C ARG A 49 -11.52 2.86 14.38
N GLU A 50 -12.12 3.99 14.80
CA GLU A 50 -13.52 4.31 14.53
C GLU A 50 -13.74 5.09 13.23
N SER A 51 -12.70 5.68 12.65
CA SER A 51 -12.78 6.31 11.34
C SER A 51 -13.27 5.32 10.28
N GLU A 52 -14.20 5.74 9.44
CA GLU A 52 -14.73 4.93 8.32
C GLU A 52 -13.97 5.15 7.00
N VAL A 53 -12.81 5.83 7.07
CA VAL A 53 -11.95 6.14 5.93
C VAL A 53 -10.71 5.28 5.98
N SER A 54 -10.36 4.65 4.85
CA SER A 54 -9.08 3.98 4.67
C SER A 54 -7.92 4.98 4.75
N GLY A 55 -6.74 4.58 5.18
CA GLY A 55 -5.54 5.43 5.23
C GLY A 55 -4.67 5.18 6.42
N PHE A 56 -3.61 5.99 6.51
CA PHE A 56 -2.72 5.99 7.65
C PHE A 56 -3.39 6.58 8.89
N CYS A 57 -3.01 6.07 10.07
CA CYS A 57 -3.27 6.79 11.32
C CYS A 57 -2.45 8.09 11.32
N HIS A 58 -2.80 9.03 12.19
CA HIS A 58 -2.16 10.35 12.23
C HIS A 58 -0.64 10.27 12.46
N CYS A 59 -0.19 9.36 13.32
CA CYS A 59 1.24 9.14 13.57
C CYS A 59 1.92 8.24 12.52
N ARG A 60 1.19 7.74 11.54
CA ARG A 60 1.67 6.89 10.45
C ARG A 60 2.26 5.52 10.86
N ARG A 61 2.07 5.08 12.11
CA ARG A 61 2.49 3.73 12.53
C ARG A 61 1.71 2.64 11.82
N TYR A 62 0.39 2.85 11.61
CA TYR A 62 -0.52 1.90 10.98
C TYR A 62 -1.26 2.54 9.82
N TYR A 63 -1.68 1.71 8.88
CA TYR A 63 -2.69 2.06 7.90
C TYR A 63 -3.80 1.02 7.89
N LYS A 64 -4.98 1.42 7.42
CA LYS A 64 -6.12 0.53 7.26
C LYS A 64 -6.73 0.65 5.88
N VAL A 65 -7.20 -0.48 5.36
CA VAL A 65 -7.89 -0.58 4.07
C VAL A 65 -9.26 -1.22 4.30
N ARG A 66 -10.28 -0.69 3.65
CA ARG A 66 -11.63 -1.26 3.74
C ARG A 66 -11.64 -2.64 3.10
N GLN A 67 -12.23 -3.64 3.77
CA GLN A 67 -12.45 -4.96 3.17
C GLN A 67 -13.35 -4.85 1.94
N ASN A 68 -13.06 -5.64 0.92
CA ASN A 68 -13.67 -5.61 -0.41
C ASN A 68 -13.30 -4.37 -1.26
N GLU A 69 -12.29 -3.61 -0.87
CA GLU A 69 -11.69 -2.62 -1.77
C GLU A 69 -10.91 -3.33 -2.90
N THR A 70 -10.95 -2.72 -4.06
CA THR A 70 -10.15 -3.17 -5.21
C THR A 70 -8.76 -2.56 -5.11
N ILE A 71 -7.74 -3.41 -4.98
CA ILE A 71 -6.35 -2.99 -4.86
C ILE A 71 -5.62 -3.31 -6.16
N GLY A 72 -5.02 -2.30 -6.78
CA GLY A 72 -4.07 -2.50 -7.87
C GLY A 72 -2.67 -2.77 -7.31
N ILE A 73 -2.02 -3.85 -7.73
CA ILE A 73 -0.60 -4.06 -7.46
C ILE A 73 0.18 -3.55 -8.67
N LEU A 74 0.85 -2.42 -8.50
CA LEU A 74 1.75 -1.84 -9.50
C LEU A 74 3.17 -2.34 -9.25
N VAL A 75 3.72 -3.07 -10.21
CA VAL A 75 5.05 -3.67 -10.12
C VAL A 75 5.71 -3.81 -11.48
N ASP A 76 7.02 -3.64 -11.51
CA ASP A 76 7.86 -4.03 -12.63
C ASP A 76 8.42 -5.44 -12.37
N ILE A 77 8.14 -6.38 -13.28
CA ILE A 77 8.59 -7.77 -13.20
C ILE A 77 9.62 -8.11 -14.28
N THR A 78 10.52 -7.19 -14.55
CA THR A 78 11.59 -7.40 -15.54
C THR A 78 12.64 -8.40 -15.08
N ASP A 79 12.64 -8.76 -13.80
CA ASP A 79 13.54 -9.75 -13.22
C ASP A 79 12.84 -10.69 -12.21
N GLU A 80 13.61 -11.64 -11.69
CA GLU A 80 13.15 -12.63 -10.72
C GLU A 80 12.69 -11.99 -9.39
N ALA A 81 13.37 -10.95 -8.94
CA ALA A 81 13.03 -10.25 -7.70
C ALA A 81 11.67 -9.56 -7.77
N GLY A 82 11.36 -8.93 -8.91
CA GLY A 82 10.05 -8.35 -9.18
C GLY A 82 8.94 -9.38 -9.24
N ALA A 83 9.22 -10.51 -9.89
CA ALA A 83 8.27 -11.61 -9.98
C ALA A 83 7.97 -12.22 -8.59
N ASP A 84 8.98 -12.45 -7.76
CA ASP A 84 8.84 -12.99 -6.41
C ASP A 84 8.10 -12.03 -5.49
N ALA A 85 8.43 -10.74 -5.54
CA ALA A 85 7.74 -9.71 -4.79
C ALA A 85 6.26 -9.63 -5.18
N PHE A 86 5.96 -9.65 -6.48
CA PHE A 86 4.58 -9.69 -6.96
C PHE A 86 3.83 -10.90 -6.44
N GLN A 87 4.37 -12.12 -6.60
CA GLN A 87 3.69 -13.33 -6.15
C GLN A 87 3.41 -13.32 -4.65
N THR A 88 4.37 -12.86 -3.86
CA THR A 88 4.23 -12.77 -2.40
C THR A 88 3.10 -11.83 -2.02
N TRP A 89 3.08 -10.61 -2.57
CA TRP A 89 2.05 -9.62 -2.21
C TRP A 89 0.69 -9.93 -2.80
N PHE A 90 0.64 -10.42 -4.03
CA PHE A 90 -0.60 -10.89 -4.65
C PHE A 90 -1.24 -12.02 -3.81
N GLY A 91 -0.43 -12.99 -3.39
CA GLY A 91 -0.90 -14.07 -2.52
C GLY A 91 -1.44 -13.57 -1.17
N ARG A 92 -0.71 -12.67 -0.50
CA ARG A 92 -1.12 -12.09 0.79
C ARG A 92 -2.43 -11.31 0.66
N LEU A 93 -2.51 -10.36 -0.27
CA LEU A 93 -3.70 -9.52 -0.45
C LEU A 93 -4.92 -10.32 -0.90
N SER A 94 -4.73 -11.33 -1.76
CA SER A 94 -5.83 -12.21 -2.20
C SER A 94 -6.41 -13.07 -1.07
N GLN A 95 -5.60 -13.41 -0.06
CA GLN A 95 -6.07 -14.13 1.13
C GLN A 95 -6.84 -13.22 2.11
N GLU A 96 -6.78 -11.92 1.94
CA GLU A 96 -7.33 -10.93 2.87
C GLU A 96 -8.67 -10.32 2.40
N ASP A 97 -9.41 -11.00 1.51
CA ASP A 97 -10.69 -10.56 0.95
C ASP A 97 -10.63 -9.28 0.09
N PHE A 98 -9.47 -8.90 -0.42
CA PHE A 98 -9.34 -7.84 -1.41
C PHE A 98 -9.56 -8.37 -2.83
N ILE A 99 -10.12 -7.52 -3.67
CA ILE A 99 -10.09 -7.74 -5.12
C ILE A 99 -8.76 -7.19 -5.62
N VAL A 100 -7.85 -8.06 -6.03
CA VAL A 100 -6.51 -7.67 -6.46
C VAL A 100 -6.44 -7.62 -7.98
N ILE A 101 -6.04 -6.46 -8.51
CA ILE A 101 -5.81 -6.25 -9.95
C ILE A 101 -4.30 -6.10 -10.17
N PRO A 102 -3.65 -7.03 -10.89
CA PRO A 102 -2.24 -6.87 -11.25
C PRO A 102 -2.10 -5.74 -12.30
N ILE A 103 -1.16 -4.85 -12.04
CA ILE A 103 -0.74 -3.78 -12.95
C ILE A 103 0.75 -3.96 -13.17
N ILE A 104 1.07 -4.80 -14.13
CA ILE A 104 2.41 -5.34 -14.30
C ILE A 104 3.05 -4.69 -15.52
N HIS A 105 4.25 -4.14 -15.35
CA HIS A 105 5.14 -3.87 -16.44
C HIS A 105 6.03 -5.09 -16.68
N ASN A 106 6.05 -5.55 -17.94
CA ASN A 106 6.92 -6.64 -18.37
C ASN A 106 7.47 -6.31 -19.76
N GLN A 107 8.74 -5.93 -19.83
CA GLN A 107 9.39 -5.59 -21.09
C GLN A 107 9.49 -6.78 -22.08
N TYR A 108 9.26 -8.00 -21.60
CA TYR A 108 9.28 -9.21 -22.45
C TYR A 108 7.90 -9.61 -22.99
N ASP A 109 6.84 -8.86 -22.67
CA ASP A 109 5.53 -9.11 -23.25
C ASP A 109 5.51 -8.62 -24.71
N LEU A 110 5.79 -9.54 -25.61
CA LEU A 110 5.77 -9.31 -27.06
C LEU A 110 4.35 -9.25 -27.64
N THR A 111 3.31 -9.43 -26.86
CA THR A 111 1.91 -9.48 -27.32
C THR A 111 1.27 -8.11 -27.43
N HIS A 112 1.82 -7.11 -26.71
CA HIS A 112 1.32 -5.74 -26.70
C HIS A 112 2.42 -4.74 -27.01
N SER A 113 2.05 -3.64 -27.68
CA SER A 113 2.95 -2.50 -27.80
C SER A 113 3.11 -1.77 -26.46
N ALA A 114 4.18 -0.99 -26.31
CA ALA A 114 4.39 -0.18 -25.10
C ALA A 114 3.16 0.72 -24.81
N ASP A 115 2.61 1.37 -25.84
CA ASP A 115 1.42 2.23 -25.69
C ASP A 115 0.20 1.46 -25.17
N GLN A 116 -0.01 0.22 -25.63
CA GLN A 116 -1.11 -0.64 -25.17
C GLN A 116 -0.94 -1.03 -23.70
N HIS A 117 0.29 -1.29 -23.24
CA HIS A 117 0.57 -1.54 -21.84
C HIS A 117 0.18 -0.36 -20.94
N TYR A 118 0.56 0.85 -21.38
CA TYR A 118 0.21 2.07 -20.66
C TYR A 118 -1.30 2.28 -20.57
N ASP A 119 -2.02 2.10 -21.67
CA ASP A 119 -3.48 2.27 -21.69
C ASP A 119 -4.20 1.26 -20.82
N VAL A 120 -3.80 0.00 -20.85
CA VAL A 120 -4.38 -1.05 -19.99
C VAL A 120 -4.10 -0.77 -18.53
N SER A 121 -2.88 -0.36 -18.19
CA SER A 121 -2.49 -0.01 -16.82
C SER A 121 -3.29 1.19 -16.29
N LYS A 122 -3.47 2.24 -17.10
CA LYS A 122 -4.30 3.39 -16.74
C LYS A 122 -5.76 3.00 -16.49
N VAL A 123 -6.33 2.14 -17.33
CA VAL A 123 -7.69 1.63 -17.12
C VAL A 123 -7.79 0.80 -15.84
N ALA A 124 -6.80 -0.05 -15.56
CA ALA A 124 -6.76 -0.83 -14.33
C ALA A 124 -6.70 0.07 -13.09
N ILE A 125 -5.80 1.06 -13.08
CA ILE A 125 -5.67 2.05 -12.00
C ILE A 125 -6.99 2.78 -11.75
N THR A 126 -7.69 3.17 -12.82
CA THR A 126 -8.98 3.88 -12.70
C THR A 126 -10.01 3.07 -11.92
N ARG A 127 -9.97 1.74 -12.02
CA ARG A 127 -10.90 0.80 -11.37
C ARG A 127 -10.52 0.43 -9.94
N CYS A 128 -9.31 0.74 -9.51
CA CYS A 128 -8.84 0.44 -8.17
C CYS A 128 -9.26 1.52 -7.16
N ASP A 129 -9.50 1.14 -5.92
CA ASP A 129 -9.71 2.06 -4.80
C ASP A 129 -8.37 2.51 -4.22
N ALA A 130 -7.37 1.63 -4.24
CA ALA A 130 -6.01 1.90 -3.80
C ALA A 130 -4.99 1.25 -4.73
N ILE A 131 -3.79 1.80 -4.80
CA ILE A 131 -2.65 1.27 -5.53
C ILE A 131 -1.56 0.90 -4.56
N PHE A 132 -1.11 -0.34 -4.64
CA PHE A 132 0.00 -0.88 -3.90
C PHE A 132 1.22 -0.91 -4.82
N VAL A 133 2.18 -0.05 -4.57
CA VAL A 133 3.39 0.10 -5.38
C VAL A 133 4.49 -0.73 -4.77
N ILE A 134 4.97 -1.72 -5.50
CA ILE A 134 6.14 -2.48 -5.12
C ILE A 134 7.33 -1.83 -5.82
N ASN A 135 8.09 -1.05 -5.05
CA ASN A 135 9.30 -0.42 -5.55
C ASN A 135 10.46 -1.42 -5.48
N ILE A 136 10.95 -1.83 -6.64
CA ILE A 136 12.15 -2.61 -6.79
C ILE A 136 13.15 -1.68 -7.45
N GLU A 137 14.36 -1.57 -6.92
CA GLU A 137 15.42 -0.70 -7.46
C GLU A 137 15.82 -1.18 -8.88
N HIS A 138 15.09 -0.76 -9.92
CA HIS A 138 15.35 -1.17 -11.30
C HIS A 138 15.11 -0.08 -12.35
N GLU A 139 15.57 -0.40 -13.58
CA GLU A 139 15.78 0.49 -14.72
C GLU A 139 14.50 1.09 -15.34
N ASN A 140 13.31 0.65 -15.00
CA ASN A 140 12.04 1.17 -15.55
C ASN A 140 11.34 2.19 -14.64
N GLU A 141 12.11 3.10 -14.08
CA GLU A 141 11.64 4.22 -13.27
C GLU A 141 10.54 5.04 -13.97
N ILE A 142 10.59 5.12 -15.30
CA ILE A 142 9.63 5.91 -16.10
C ILE A 142 8.21 5.35 -15.99
N PHE A 143 8.01 4.06 -16.26
CA PHE A 143 6.68 3.45 -16.19
C PHE A 143 6.09 3.55 -14.78
N MET A 144 6.87 3.17 -13.78
CA MET A 144 6.44 3.21 -12.38
C MET A 144 6.08 4.63 -11.95
N THR A 145 6.90 5.61 -12.33
CA THR A 145 6.67 7.04 -12.04
C THR A 145 5.40 7.54 -12.71
N GLU A 146 5.22 7.29 -14.01
CA GLU A 146 4.05 7.75 -14.76
C GLU A 146 2.74 7.11 -14.26
N MET A 147 2.74 5.82 -13.94
CA MET A 147 1.56 5.13 -13.42
C MET A 147 1.22 5.58 -12.01
N THR A 148 2.22 5.84 -11.20
CA THR A 148 2.03 6.40 -9.85
C THR A 148 1.48 7.81 -9.93
N GLN A 149 2.04 8.66 -10.78
CA GLN A 149 1.52 10.01 -11.01
C GLN A 149 0.07 9.99 -11.51
N TRP A 150 -0.25 9.08 -12.45
CA TRP A 150 -1.62 8.90 -12.90
C TRP A 150 -2.59 8.51 -11.79
N ALA A 151 -2.16 7.64 -10.88
CA ALA A 151 -2.94 7.28 -9.71
C ALA A 151 -3.14 8.47 -8.74
N GLU A 152 -2.12 9.29 -8.52
CA GLU A 152 -2.19 10.52 -7.73
C GLU A 152 -3.16 11.53 -8.34
N ASP A 153 -3.10 11.76 -9.64
CA ASP A 153 -3.98 12.67 -10.38
C ASP A 153 -5.45 12.25 -10.27
N LEU A 154 -5.71 10.96 -10.16
CA LEU A 154 -7.04 10.40 -9.92
C LEU A 154 -7.45 10.40 -8.43
N GLY A 155 -6.61 10.92 -7.55
CA GLY A 155 -6.84 10.93 -6.10
C GLY A 155 -6.87 9.54 -5.48
N LYS A 156 -6.21 8.55 -6.12
CA LYS A 156 -6.11 7.19 -5.56
C LYS A 156 -5.18 7.17 -4.37
N LYS A 157 -5.48 6.30 -3.43
CA LYS A 157 -4.59 6.02 -2.33
C LYS A 157 -3.41 5.20 -2.80
N ILE A 158 -2.19 5.66 -2.50
CA ILE A 158 -0.97 4.95 -2.86
C ILE A 158 -0.28 4.45 -1.60
N ILE A 159 0.13 3.20 -1.64
CA ILE A 159 0.84 2.50 -0.57
C ILE A 159 2.12 1.98 -1.19
N TYR A 160 3.25 2.50 -0.75
CA TYR A 160 4.57 2.05 -1.20
C TYR A 160 5.07 0.90 -0.36
N ARG A 161 5.67 -0.08 -0.99
CA ARG A 161 6.39 -1.16 -0.34
C ARG A 161 7.75 -1.31 -1.02
N ASP A 162 8.81 -1.21 -0.23
CA ASP A 162 10.14 -1.55 -0.71
C ASP A 162 10.19 -3.05 -1.02
N GLY A 163 10.85 -3.40 -2.11
CA GLY A 163 11.02 -4.78 -2.52
C GLY A 163 11.62 -5.61 -1.37
N LEU A 164 11.22 -6.86 -1.29
CA LEU A 164 11.51 -7.79 -0.20
C LEU A 164 12.98 -7.71 0.25
N LYS A 165 13.30 -6.90 1.25
CA LYS A 165 14.38 -7.23 2.16
C LYS A 165 13.84 -8.33 3.04
N ASN A 166 14.35 -9.54 2.83
CA ASN A 166 13.97 -10.76 3.53
C ASN A 166 13.79 -10.50 5.03
N GLU A 167 12.56 -10.61 5.51
CA GLU A 167 12.29 -10.90 6.90
C GLU A 167 12.74 -12.35 7.12
N ALA A 168 13.98 -12.52 7.59
CA ALA A 168 14.50 -13.77 8.11
C ALA A 168 14.02 -13.97 9.55
#